data_0cee92eecb7b712e7a56d7dad7bed13d
#
_entry.id   0cee92eecb7b712e7a56d7dad7bed13d
#
_cell.length_a   1.000
_cell.length_b   1.000
_cell.length_c   1.000
_cell.angle_alpha   90.00
_cell.angle_beta   90.00
_cell.angle_gamma   90.00
#
_symmetry.space_group_name_H-M   'P 1'
#
loop_
_entity.id
_entity.type
_entity.pdbx_description
1 polymer ?
#
loop_
_entity_poly.entity_id
_entity_poly.type
_entity_poly.pdbx_seq_one_letter_code
_entity_poly.pdbx_strand_id
1 'polypeptide(L)'
;MDSVGGQALWTACPVPRAARGFMLDRGETMRGFVDLHSHWIAAIDDGARNPDEGIDLLHGLYEAGFSTVVATPHMRPGMFDNDRAALTRAYGAMSEPIAAARARGLTLPEVHLASEHFLDDTVFHRLTHDEALPYPGGGAALVELPTQVFPVRIAHRFFDLSRASITPVLAHPERYQPVWADDACLDPLLDAGAHLLLDVCALVGKYGRAAQRAAEKLLEEDAYEAACSDAHRPKDVDTVHLAIARLESLAGDAEARRLLGDAPRRLMTLSPGSKVASFSH
;
A
#
# COMPACT_ATOMS: atom_id res chain seq x y z
N MET A 1 23.53 -59.28 5.07
CA MET A 1 22.15 -59.22 5.53
C MET A 1 21.82 -57.76 5.61
N ASP A 2 21.57 -57.31 4.63
CA ASP A 2 20.89 -56.41 3.70
C ASP A 2 20.13 -55.30 4.42
N SER A 3 20.72 -54.09 4.36
CA SER A 3 20.10 -52.81 4.69
C SER A 3 19.51 -52.18 3.42
N VAL A 4 18.18 -52.10 3.34
CA VAL A 4 17.48 -51.41 2.24
C VAL A 4 17.22 -49.96 2.65
N GLY A 5 17.98 -49.05 2.06
CA GLY A 5 17.76 -47.61 2.15
C GLY A 5 16.69 -47.17 1.14
N GLY A 6 15.54 -46.73 1.63
CA GLY A 6 14.52 -46.09 0.82
C GLY A 6 14.81 -44.61 0.65
N GLN A 7 15.27 -44.17 -0.52
CA GLN A 7 15.32 -42.77 -0.92
C GLN A 7 13.94 -42.36 -1.44
N ALA A 8 13.28 -41.43 -0.73
CA ALA A 8 12.04 -40.80 -1.21
C ALA A 8 12.42 -39.77 -2.30
N LEU A 9 12.09 -40.10 -3.54
CA LEU A 9 12.16 -39.19 -4.69
C LEU A 9 11.04 -38.15 -4.58
N TRP A 10 11.40 -36.92 -4.27
CA TRP A 10 10.53 -35.78 -4.43
C TRP A 10 10.43 -35.44 -5.92
N THR A 11 9.34 -35.86 -6.56
CA THR A 11 9.00 -35.39 -7.91
C THR A 11 8.53 -33.96 -7.84
N ALA A 12 9.31 -33.06 -8.40
CA ALA A 12 8.93 -31.66 -8.61
C ALA A 12 7.71 -31.61 -9.55
N CYS A 13 6.64 -31.00 -9.08
CA CYS A 13 5.47 -30.70 -9.88
C CYS A 13 5.86 -29.65 -10.94
N PRO A 14 5.58 -29.84 -12.24
CA PRO A 14 5.94 -28.85 -13.24
C PRO A 14 5.03 -27.62 -13.13
N VAL A 15 5.63 -26.46 -12.92
CA VAL A 15 4.98 -25.16 -13.04
C VAL A 15 4.57 -24.97 -14.50
N PRO A 16 3.30 -24.64 -14.80
CA PRO A 16 2.89 -24.37 -16.18
C PRO A 16 3.60 -23.10 -16.70
N ARG A 17 4.37 -23.27 -17.75
CA ARG A 17 4.99 -22.17 -18.51
C ARG A 17 3.95 -21.56 -19.43
N ALA A 18 3.21 -20.57 -18.95
CA ALA A 18 2.28 -19.75 -19.75
C ALA A 18 2.33 -18.30 -19.32
N ALA A 19 3.48 -17.65 -19.51
CA ALA A 19 3.54 -16.22 -19.67
C ALA A 19 3.47 -15.92 -21.18
N ARG A 20 2.30 -16.04 -21.79
CA ARG A 20 1.98 -15.31 -23.02
C ARG A 20 1.43 -13.96 -22.58
N GLY A 21 2.08 -12.90 -23.03
CA GLY A 21 1.71 -11.53 -22.73
C GLY A 21 0.20 -11.34 -22.83
N PHE A 22 -0.38 -10.87 -21.75
CA PHE A 22 -1.74 -10.37 -21.71
C PHE A 22 -1.72 -9.04 -22.47
N MET A 23 -1.98 -9.08 -23.78
CA MET A 23 -2.28 -7.87 -24.53
C MET A 23 -3.67 -7.44 -24.07
N LEU A 24 -3.74 -6.34 -23.31
CA LEU A 24 -4.98 -5.63 -23.07
C LEU A 24 -5.59 -5.28 -24.43
N ASP A 25 -6.83 -5.69 -24.64
CA ASP A 25 -7.65 -5.25 -25.78
C ASP A 25 -7.75 -3.72 -25.69
N ARG A 26 -7.40 -3.00 -26.75
CA ARG A 26 -7.34 -1.52 -26.80
C ARG A 26 -8.72 -0.83 -26.67
N GLY A 27 -9.67 -1.47 -26.00
CA GLY A 27 -11.03 -1.03 -25.74
C GLY A 27 -11.44 -1.00 -24.28
N GLU A 28 -10.61 -1.48 -23.34
CA GLU A 28 -10.95 -1.38 -21.91
C GLU A 28 -10.76 0.06 -21.42
N THR A 29 -11.85 0.67 -20.99
CA THR A 29 -11.86 1.95 -20.28
C THR A 29 -10.94 1.84 -19.06
N MET A 30 -9.99 2.81 -18.90
CA MET A 30 -9.15 2.94 -17.72
C MET A 30 -9.98 2.74 -16.46
N ARG A 31 -9.54 1.85 -15.57
CA ARG A 31 -10.25 1.49 -14.33
C ARG A 31 -10.35 2.69 -13.37
N GLY A 32 -9.41 3.66 -13.48
CA GLY A 32 -9.41 4.88 -12.69
C GLY A 32 -9.04 4.66 -11.22
N PHE A 33 -8.31 3.60 -10.93
CA PHE A 33 -7.83 3.29 -9.58
C PHE A 33 -6.86 4.35 -9.06
N VAL A 34 -6.79 4.48 -7.75
CA VAL A 34 -5.87 5.36 -7.03
C VAL A 34 -5.04 4.50 -6.07
N ASP A 35 -3.74 4.52 -6.23
CA ASP A 35 -2.82 3.85 -5.33
C ASP A 35 -2.34 4.81 -4.24
N LEU A 36 -2.66 4.50 -2.99
CA LEU A 36 -2.28 5.32 -1.84
C LEU A 36 -0.97 4.90 -1.19
N HIS A 37 -0.33 3.83 -1.67
CA HIS A 37 0.88 3.29 -1.06
C HIS A 37 1.77 2.63 -2.11
N SER A 38 2.89 3.29 -2.44
CA SER A 38 3.88 2.80 -3.41
C SER A 38 5.24 3.47 -3.24
N HIS A 39 6.34 2.72 -3.49
CA HIS A 39 7.72 3.13 -3.27
C HIS A 39 8.48 3.32 -4.60
N TRP A 40 7.90 4.09 -5.52
CA TRP A 40 8.47 4.30 -6.86
C TRP A 40 9.54 5.40 -6.94
N ILE A 41 9.75 6.22 -5.87
CA ILE A 41 10.80 7.25 -5.87
C ILE A 41 12.17 6.59 -5.76
N ALA A 42 13.08 6.97 -6.65
CA ALA A 42 14.39 6.34 -6.78
C ALA A 42 15.31 6.60 -5.57
N ALA A 43 15.92 5.54 -5.04
CA ALA A 43 17.06 5.57 -4.11
C ALA A 43 16.83 6.35 -2.79
N ILE A 44 15.58 6.40 -2.30
CA ILE A 44 15.25 7.10 -1.06
C ILE A 44 14.91 6.14 0.08
N ASP A 45 14.48 4.92 -0.25
CA ASP A 45 14.14 3.84 0.67
C ASP A 45 14.44 2.47 0.03
N ASP A 46 13.70 1.41 0.38
CA ASP A 46 13.83 0.06 -0.18
C ASP A 46 13.02 -0.15 -1.48
N GLY A 47 12.38 0.89 -1.99
CA GLY A 47 11.67 0.92 -3.26
C GLY A 47 12.58 0.93 -4.49
N ALA A 48 12.23 1.68 -5.53
CA ALA A 48 12.99 1.79 -6.78
C ALA A 48 14.45 2.22 -6.54
N ARG A 49 15.41 1.53 -7.15
CA ARG A 49 16.86 1.78 -6.94
C ARG A 49 17.41 2.94 -7.77
N ASN A 50 16.75 3.24 -8.86
CA ASN A 50 17.13 4.27 -9.82
C ASN A 50 15.88 4.80 -10.55
N PRO A 51 15.98 5.93 -11.27
CA PRO A 51 14.85 6.53 -11.95
C PRO A 51 14.16 5.61 -12.98
N ASP A 52 14.91 4.78 -13.70
CA ASP A 52 14.32 3.89 -14.70
C ASP A 52 13.42 2.85 -14.03
N GLU A 53 13.84 2.24 -12.92
CA GLU A 53 12.97 1.33 -12.14
C GLU A 53 11.71 2.04 -11.63
N GLY A 54 11.83 3.31 -11.20
CA GLY A 54 10.67 4.09 -10.77
C GLY A 54 9.68 4.34 -11.90
N ILE A 55 10.18 4.63 -13.10
CA ILE A 55 9.36 4.83 -14.30
C ILE A 55 8.71 3.51 -14.73
N ASP A 56 9.46 2.41 -14.74
CA ASP A 56 8.93 1.09 -15.11
C ASP A 56 7.84 0.64 -14.12
N LEU A 57 8.02 0.91 -12.82
CA LEU A 57 7.01 0.63 -11.81
C LEU A 57 5.74 1.47 -12.03
N LEU A 58 5.88 2.78 -12.25
CA LEU A 58 4.73 3.66 -12.54
C LEU A 58 3.98 3.21 -13.80
N HIS A 59 4.71 2.85 -14.87
CA HIS A 59 4.09 2.35 -16.09
C HIS A 59 3.32 1.06 -15.84
N GLY A 60 3.92 0.11 -15.12
CA GLY A 60 3.26 -1.15 -14.77
C GLY A 60 2.02 -0.96 -13.89
N LEU A 61 2.06 -0.04 -12.92
CA LEU A 61 0.89 0.32 -12.11
C LEU A 61 -0.21 0.97 -12.96
N TYR A 62 0.16 1.81 -13.94
CA TYR A 62 -0.80 2.33 -14.90
C TYR A 62 -1.48 1.21 -15.70
N GLU A 63 -0.72 0.23 -16.18
CA GLU A 63 -1.23 -0.94 -16.89
C GLU A 63 -2.13 -1.82 -15.99
N ALA A 64 -1.87 -1.85 -14.67
CA ALA A 64 -2.73 -2.52 -13.70
C ALA A 64 -4.06 -1.78 -13.43
N GLY A 65 -4.21 -0.55 -13.95
CA GLY A 65 -5.45 0.23 -13.87
C GLY A 65 -5.39 1.45 -12.95
N PHE A 66 -4.23 1.75 -12.35
CA PHE A 66 -4.06 2.93 -11.50
C PHE A 66 -3.84 4.19 -12.35
N SER A 67 -4.81 5.09 -12.34
CA SER A 67 -4.71 6.40 -12.99
C SER A 67 -3.96 7.44 -12.15
N THR A 68 -3.87 7.20 -10.85
CA THR A 68 -3.20 8.06 -9.87
C THR A 68 -2.40 7.19 -8.91
N VAL A 69 -1.16 7.59 -8.63
CA VAL A 69 -0.25 6.87 -7.70
C VAL A 69 0.38 7.87 -6.75
N VAL A 70 0.20 7.63 -5.46
CA VAL A 70 0.85 8.43 -4.41
C VAL A 70 2.14 7.73 -4.01
N ALA A 71 3.27 8.42 -4.15
CA ALA A 71 4.52 7.99 -3.56
C ALA A 71 4.44 8.10 -2.04
N THR A 72 4.80 7.05 -1.35
CA THR A 72 4.82 7.00 0.12
C THR A 72 6.15 6.48 0.64
N PRO A 73 7.28 7.08 0.25
CA PRO A 73 8.57 6.64 0.76
C PRO A 73 8.60 6.70 2.28
N HIS A 74 9.35 5.78 2.88
CA HIS A 74 9.44 5.66 4.34
C HIS A 74 9.98 6.92 5.02
N MET A 75 9.28 7.36 6.06
CA MET A 75 9.78 8.25 7.11
C MET A 75 9.96 7.40 8.38
N ARG A 76 11.17 6.84 8.55
CA ARG A 76 11.47 5.86 9.61
C ARG A 76 12.87 6.13 10.20
N PRO A 77 12.97 6.97 11.24
CA PRO A 77 14.24 7.27 11.88
C PRO A 77 15.05 6.02 12.29
N GLY A 78 16.35 6.05 12.01
CA GLY A 78 17.26 4.93 12.29
C GLY A 78 17.31 3.82 11.23
N MET A 79 16.40 3.86 10.23
CA MET A 79 16.43 2.95 9.07
C MET A 79 16.43 3.75 7.75
N PHE A 80 15.49 4.65 7.62
CA PHE A 80 15.36 5.60 6.53
C PHE A 80 15.18 6.98 7.15
N ASP A 81 16.32 7.68 7.39
CA ASP A 81 16.37 8.98 8.08
C ASP A 81 15.85 10.12 7.20
N ASN A 82 14.70 9.89 6.58
CA ASN A 82 14.04 10.84 5.72
C ASN A 82 13.23 11.85 6.54
N ASP A 83 13.36 13.11 6.19
CA ASP A 83 12.48 14.19 6.61
C ASP A 83 11.65 14.71 5.42
N ARG A 84 10.71 15.59 5.69
CA ARG A 84 9.88 16.24 4.65
C ARG A 84 10.71 16.84 3.52
N ALA A 85 11.83 17.51 3.86
CA ALA A 85 12.67 18.17 2.88
C ALA A 85 13.42 17.16 1.98
N ALA A 86 13.94 16.08 2.55
CA ALA A 86 14.60 15.01 1.81
C ALA A 86 13.64 14.34 0.83
N LEU A 87 12.43 13.96 1.30
CA LEU A 87 11.40 13.34 0.48
C LEU A 87 10.93 14.27 -0.64
N THR A 88 10.71 15.55 -0.35
CA THR A 88 10.31 16.55 -1.37
C THR A 88 11.39 16.72 -2.43
N ARG A 89 12.67 16.74 -2.06
CA ARG A 89 13.78 16.82 -3.03
C ARG A 89 13.85 15.57 -3.91
N ALA A 90 13.72 14.38 -3.31
CA ALA A 90 13.76 13.12 -4.06
C ALA A 90 12.59 13.01 -5.05
N TYR A 91 11.38 13.39 -4.63
CA TYR A 91 10.22 13.47 -5.51
C TYR A 91 10.44 14.46 -6.66
N GLY A 92 10.95 15.66 -6.35
CA GLY A 92 11.27 16.68 -7.36
C GLY A 92 12.30 16.20 -8.39
N ALA A 93 13.28 15.39 -7.99
CA ALA A 93 14.27 14.80 -8.88
C ALA A 93 13.68 13.82 -9.91
N MET A 94 12.51 13.26 -9.65
CA MET A 94 11.79 12.38 -10.59
C MET A 94 11.05 13.14 -11.70
N SER A 95 10.94 14.46 -11.63
CA SER A 95 10.17 15.26 -12.59
C SER A 95 10.73 15.17 -14.02
N GLU A 96 12.06 15.26 -14.19
CA GLU A 96 12.72 15.13 -15.49
C GLU A 96 12.60 13.69 -16.06
N PRO A 97 12.91 12.61 -15.33
CA PRO A 97 12.66 11.23 -15.77
C PRO A 97 11.22 10.98 -16.23
N ILE A 98 10.22 11.47 -15.47
CA ILE A 98 8.79 11.35 -15.81
C ILE A 98 8.50 12.10 -17.12
N ALA A 99 8.95 13.35 -17.27
CA ALA A 99 8.76 14.12 -18.48
C ALA A 99 9.41 13.46 -19.70
N ALA A 100 10.63 12.95 -19.56
CA ALA A 100 11.35 12.23 -20.61
C ALA A 100 10.65 10.94 -21.01
N ALA A 101 10.11 10.18 -20.05
CA ALA A 101 9.36 8.96 -20.32
C ALA A 101 8.06 9.27 -21.11
N ARG A 102 7.30 10.28 -20.68
CA ARG A 102 6.10 10.75 -21.40
C ARG A 102 6.43 11.25 -22.81
N ALA A 103 7.54 11.97 -22.99
CA ALA A 103 7.99 12.43 -24.30
C ALA A 103 8.37 11.26 -25.25
N ARG A 104 8.79 10.11 -24.70
CA ARG A 104 9.01 8.86 -25.46
C ARG A 104 7.71 8.08 -25.74
N GLY A 105 6.54 8.59 -25.31
CA GLY A 105 5.25 7.96 -25.54
C GLY A 105 4.80 7.00 -24.44
N LEU A 106 5.51 6.90 -23.31
CA LEU A 106 5.06 6.10 -22.18
C LEU A 106 3.85 6.77 -21.50
N THR A 107 2.80 6.00 -21.29
CA THR A 107 1.68 6.45 -20.47
C THR A 107 2.00 6.16 -19.00
N LEU A 108 1.93 7.19 -18.17
CA LEU A 108 2.20 7.13 -16.73
C LEU A 108 1.01 7.73 -15.97
N PRO A 109 0.71 7.24 -14.77
CA PRO A 109 -0.35 7.79 -13.92
C PRO A 109 -0.07 9.25 -13.54
N GLU A 110 -1.06 9.93 -13.01
CA GLU A 110 -0.86 11.12 -12.21
C GLU A 110 -0.12 10.73 -10.93
N VAL A 111 0.86 11.55 -10.50
CA VAL A 111 1.68 11.21 -9.33
C VAL A 111 1.61 12.29 -8.27
N HIS A 112 1.59 11.87 -7.02
CA HIS A 112 1.59 12.73 -5.84
C HIS A 112 2.62 12.23 -4.82
N LEU A 113 2.90 13.05 -3.81
CA LEU A 113 3.81 12.73 -2.71
C LEU A 113 3.06 12.73 -1.38
N ALA A 114 3.30 11.70 -0.60
CA ALA A 114 3.03 11.60 0.82
C ALA A 114 4.21 10.86 1.48
N SER A 115 4.04 10.27 2.63
CA SER A 115 5.03 9.38 3.25
C SER A 115 4.35 8.25 4.00
N GLU A 116 4.97 7.09 4.05
CA GLU A 116 4.66 6.05 5.03
C GLU A 116 5.37 6.39 6.35
N HIS A 117 4.59 6.70 7.37
CA HIS A 117 5.07 7.18 8.65
C HIS A 117 5.21 6.03 9.64
N PHE A 118 6.44 5.57 9.91
CA PHE A 118 6.67 4.62 11.01
C PHE A 118 6.48 5.33 12.35
N LEU A 119 5.39 5.02 13.05
CA LEU A 119 4.89 5.82 14.18
C LEU A 119 5.71 5.61 15.46
N ASP A 120 6.90 6.17 15.50
CA ASP A 120 7.69 6.38 16.72
C ASP A 120 7.44 7.77 17.34
N ASP A 121 8.20 8.14 18.38
CA ASP A 121 8.05 9.43 19.03
C ASP A 121 8.41 10.60 18.13
N THR A 122 9.42 10.43 17.27
CA THR A 122 9.90 11.47 16.35
C THR A 122 8.90 11.72 15.25
N VAL A 123 8.39 10.65 14.63
CA VAL A 123 7.42 10.75 13.53
C VAL A 123 6.06 11.21 14.03
N PHE A 124 5.64 10.78 15.22
CA PHE A 124 4.45 11.31 15.86
C PHE A 124 4.53 12.83 16.09
N HIS A 125 5.70 13.31 16.59
CA HIS A 125 5.94 14.75 16.73
C HIS A 125 5.83 15.46 15.37
N ARG A 126 6.49 14.93 14.33
CA ARG A 126 6.45 15.53 12.99
C ARG A 126 5.03 15.63 12.44
N LEU A 127 4.22 14.57 12.60
CA LEU A 127 2.81 14.58 12.18
C LEU A 127 2.00 15.68 12.89
N THR A 128 2.19 15.83 14.18
CA THR A 128 1.42 16.80 15.00
C THR A 128 1.92 18.25 14.91
N HIS A 129 3.07 18.51 14.27
CA HIS A 129 3.67 19.85 14.13
C HIS A 129 3.89 20.28 12.67
N ASP A 130 3.16 19.67 11.72
CA ASP A 130 3.26 19.99 10.27
C ASP A 130 4.67 19.80 9.68
N GLU A 131 5.44 18.85 10.21
CA GLU A 131 6.80 18.49 9.73
C GLU A 131 6.82 17.17 8.95
N ALA A 132 5.67 16.52 8.81
CA ALA A 132 5.48 15.27 8.06
C ALA A 132 4.85 15.50 6.69
N LEU A 133 4.59 14.44 5.95
CA LEU A 133 3.96 14.45 4.63
C LEU A 133 2.69 13.60 4.64
N PRO A 134 1.55 14.15 5.12
CA PRO A 134 0.26 13.51 4.96
C PRO A 134 -0.12 13.39 3.47
N TYR A 135 -1.20 12.71 3.16
CA TYR A 135 -1.77 12.70 1.81
C TYR A 135 -2.09 14.12 1.31
N PRO A 136 -2.17 14.34 0.00
CA PRO A 136 -2.26 15.67 -0.62
C PRO A 136 -3.32 16.61 -0.03
N GLY A 137 -4.46 16.07 0.43
CA GLY A 137 -5.51 16.86 1.10
C GLY A 137 -5.12 17.38 2.49
N GLY A 138 -4.08 16.84 3.10
CA GLY A 138 -3.57 17.23 4.43
C GLY A 138 -4.34 16.63 5.61
N GLY A 139 -5.50 16.04 5.40
CA GLY A 139 -6.37 15.53 6.48
C GLY A 139 -6.22 14.04 6.81
N ALA A 140 -5.41 13.29 6.06
CA ALA A 140 -5.15 11.88 6.34
C ALA A 140 -3.66 11.55 6.15
N ALA A 141 -3.12 10.64 6.95
CA ALA A 141 -1.71 10.22 6.89
C ALA A 141 -1.59 8.71 6.96
N LEU A 142 -0.75 8.14 6.09
CA LEU A 142 -0.39 6.72 6.11
C LEU A 142 0.55 6.45 7.29
N VAL A 143 0.21 5.47 8.12
CA VAL A 143 0.92 5.13 9.35
C VAL A 143 1.29 3.66 9.37
N GLU A 144 2.55 3.37 9.63
CA GLU A 144 3.08 2.01 9.84
C GLU A 144 3.42 1.79 11.32
N LEU A 145 3.21 0.56 11.81
CA LEU A 145 3.57 0.11 13.15
C LEU A 145 4.60 -1.02 13.10
N PRO A 146 5.30 -1.33 14.22
CA PRO A 146 6.10 -2.53 14.32
C PRO A 146 5.28 -3.79 14.07
N THR A 147 5.74 -4.66 13.17
CA THR A 147 4.98 -5.85 12.73
C THR A 147 4.80 -6.92 13.79
N GLN A 148 5.66 -6.96 14.80
CA GLN A 148 5.69 -8.04 15.82
C GLN A 148 4.81 -7.73 17.04
N VAL A 149 4.73 -6.47 17.45
CA VAL A 149 4.00 -6.04 18.63
C VAL A 149 3.53 -4.61 18.48
N PHE A 150 2.30 -4.33 18.90
CA PHE A 150 1.83 -2.95 18.94
C PHE A 150 2.44 -2.21 20.14
N PRO A 151 2.92 -0.96 19.92
CA PRO A 151 3.45 -0.15 21.02
C PRO A 151 2.40 0.10 22.11
N VAL A 152 2.85 0.14 23.34
CA VAL A 152 1.98 0.47 24.48
C VAL A 152 1.34 1.86 24.23
N ARG A 153 0.03 1.98 24.46
CA ARG A 153 -0.75 3.20 24.26
C ARG A 153 -0.86 3.67 22.79
N ILE A 154 -0.67 2.78 21.83
CA ILE A 154 -0.77 3.17 20.40
C ILE A 154 -2.13 3.77 20.08
N ALA A 155 -3.23 3.26 20.63
CA ALA A 155 -4.57 3.82 20.45
C ALA A 155 -4.68 5.29 20.92
N HIS A 156 -3.98 5.69 22.00
CA HIS A 156 -3.93 7.08 22.43
C HIS A 156 -3.26 7.98 21.38
N ARG A 157 -2.17 7.50 20.74
CA ARG A 157 -1.51 8.25 19.66
C ARG A 157 -2.42 8.43 18.45
N PHE A 158 -3.15 7.39 18.07
CA PHE A 158 -4.15 7.46 17.01
C PHE A 158 -5.24 8.47 17.34
N PHE A 159 -5.76 8.44 18.57
CA PHE A 159 -6.70 9.43 19.06
C PHE A 159 -6.14 10.86 19.04
N ASP A 160 -4.89 11.06 19.45
CA ASP A 160 -4.23 12.37 19.42
C ASP A 160 -4.02 12.87 17.98
N LEU A 161 -3.70 11.99 17.01
CA LEU A 161 -3.66 12.34 15.58
C LEU A 161 -5.04 12.81 15.10
N SER A 162 -6.09 12.06 15.43
CA SER A 162 -7.48 12.42 15.07
C SER A 162 -7.87 13.76 15.68
N ARG A 163 -7.47 14.05 16.92
CA ARG A 163 -7.66 15.37 17.56
C ARG A 163 -6.86 16.49 16.90
N ALA A 164 -5.69 16.17 16.35
CA ALA A 164 -4.88 17.09 15.55
C ALA A 164 -5.42 17.27 14.12
N SER A 165 -6.64 16.77 13.85
CA SER A 165 -7.28 16.84 12.53
C SER A 165 -6.58 16.02 11.44
N ILE A 166 -5.84 14.98 11.82
CA ILE A 166 -5.19 14.02 10.95
C ILE A 166 -5.86 12.65 11.14
N THR A 167 -6.53 12.17 10.12
CA THR A 167 -7.09 10.82 10.09
C THR A 167 -5.96 9.81 9.87
N PRO A 168 -5.67 8.92 10.85
CA PRO A 168 -4.64 7.91 10.66
C PRO A 168 -5.15 6.79 9.74
N VAL A 169 -4.37 6.47 8.70
CA VAL A 169 -4.61 5.35 7.79
C VAL A 169 -3.56 4.29 8.09
N LEU A 170 -3.98 3.18 8.71
CA LEU A 170 -3.06 2.10 9.09
C LEU A 170 -2.71 1.26 7.86
N ALA A 171 -1.43 1.27 7.50
CA ALA A 171 -0.89 0.50 6.39
C ALA A 171 -0.95 -1.01 6.68
N HIS A 172 -1.39 -1.79 5.71
CA HIS A 172 -1.30 -3.25 5.67
C HIS A 172 -1.53 -3.97 7.01
N PRO A 173 -2.71 -3.77 7.69
CA PRO A 173 -2.99 -4.35 9.02
C PRO A 173 -2.86 -5.87 9.03
N GLU A 174 -3.09 -6.53 7.90
CA GLU A 174 -2.93 -7.97 7.70
C GLU A 174 -1.49 -8.47 7.84
N ARG A 175 -0.48 -7.58 7.87
CA ARG A 175 0.94 -7.95 8.03
C ARG A 175 1.41 -7.95 9.49
N TYR A 176 0.57 -7.51 10.42
CA TYR A 176 0.94 -7.47 11.85
C TYR A 176 0.65 -8.78 12.56
N GLN A 177 1.63 -9.29 13.31
CA GLN A 177 1.48 -10.54 14.07
C GLN A 177 0.36 -10.49 15.14
N PRO A 178 0.12 -9.37 15.84
CA PRO A 178 -1.03 -9.27 16.74
C PRO A 178 -2.36 -9.54 16.04
N VAL A 179 -2.54 -9.06 14.81
CA VAL A 179 -3.76 -9.28 14.01
C VAL A 179 -3.92 -10.75 13.61
N TRP A 180 -2.81 -11.47 13.39
CA TRP A 180 -2.89 -12.92 13.12
C TRP A 180 -3.37 -13.73 14.32
N ALA A 181 -3.07 -13.25 15.52
CA ALA A 181 -3.46 -13.90 16.77
C ALA A 181 -4.91 -13.57 17.14
N ASP A 182 -5.28 -12.30 17.05
CA ASP A 182 -6.63 -11.79 17.36
C ASP A 182 -6.79 -10.40 16.72
N ASP A 183 -7.65 -10.28 15.74
CA ASP A 183 -7.90 -9.02 15.04
C ASP A 183 -8.69 -7.99 15.87
N ALA A 184 -9.35 -8.41 16.97
CA ALA A 184 -9.92 -7.47 17.93
C ALA A 184 -8.87 -6.50 18.53
N CYS A 185 -7.57 -6.78 18.37
CA CYS A 185 -6.51 -5.82 18.69
C CYS A 185 -6.57 -4.52 17.86
N LEU A 186 -7.30 -4.51 16.74
CA LEU A 186 -7.54 -3.33 15.90
C LEU A 186 -8.67 -2.45 16.45
N ASP A 187 -9.63 -2.99 17.23
CA ASP A 187 -10.80 -2.24 17.72
C ASP A 187 -10.42 -0.93 18.40
N PRO A 188 -9.43 -0.88 19.33
CA PRO A 188 -9.03 0.38 19.96
C PRO A 188 -8.46 1.41 18.99
N LEU A 189 -7.89 0.97 17.84
CA LEU A 189 -7.36 1.86 16.81
C LEU A 189 -8.51 2.42 15.96
N LEU A 190 -9.46 1.56 15.59
CA LEU A 190 -10.68 1.93 14.87
C LEU A 190 -11.52 2.92 15.71
N ASP A 191 -11.73 2.65 16.99
CA ASP A 191 -12.41 3.54 17.95
C ASP A 191 -11.69 4.91 18.07
N ALA A 192 -10.37 4.92 17.91
CA ALA A 192 -9.56 6.13 17.89
C ALA A 192 -9.59 6.88 16.54
N GLY A 193 -10.33 6.36 15.55
CA GLY A 193 -10.54 6.99 14.23
C GLY A 193 -9.58 6.52 13.16
N ALA A 194 -8.93 5.36 13.32
CA ALA A 194 -8.12 4.77 12.27
C ALA A 194 -8.98 4.23 11.11
N HIS A 195 -8.43 4.29 9.91
CA HIS A 195 -8.92 3.56 8.74
C HIS A 195 -7.88 2.53 8.31
N LEU A 196 -8.32 1.37 7.83
CA LEU A 196 -7.44 0.28 7.42
C LEU A 196 -7.18 0.32 5.92
N LEU A 197 -5.92 0.18 5.50
CA LEU A 197 -5.50 0.14 4.11
C LEU A 197 -4.95 -1.26 3.78
N LEU A 198 -5.68 -2.01 2.96
CA LEU A 198 -5.27 -3.34 2.49
C LEU A 198 -4.10 -3.24 1.51
N ASP A 199 -3.03 -4.01 1.72
CA ASP A 199 -2.11 -4.37 0.65
C ASP A 199 -2.71 -5.56 -0.13
N VAL A 200 -3.15 -5.30 -1.37
CA VAL A 200 -3.84 -6.32 -2.18
C VAL A 200 -3.00 -7.58 -2.40
N CYS A 201 -1.67 -7.45 -2.41
CA CYS A 201 -0.77 -8.58 -2.63
C CYS A 201 -0.79 -9.60 -1.48
N ALA A 202 -1.30 -9.24 -0.30
CA ALA A 202 -1.55 -10.18 0.79
C ALA A 202 -2.58 -11.24 0.39
N LEU A 203 -3.61 -10.89 -0.40
CA LEU A 203 -4.67 -11.81 -0.86
C LEU A 203 -4.16 -12.95 -1.76
N VAL A 204 -2.97 -12.80 -2.34
CA VAL A 204 -2.31 -13.82 -3.16
C VAL A 204 -1.11 -14.45 -2.44
N GLY A 205 -0.95 -14.20 -1.15
CA GLY A 205 0.02 -14.86 -0.29
C GLY A 205 1.45 -14.31 -0.40
N LYS A 206 1.68 -13.11 -0.93
CA LYS A 206 3.02 -12.46 -1.02
C LYS A 206 3.75 -12.47 0.33
N TYR A 207 3.02 -12.32 1.44
CA TYR A 207 3.55 -12.22 2.81
C TYR A 207 3.32 -13.49 3.64
N GLY A 208 2.96 -14.59 2.99
CA GLY A 208 2.72 -15.88 3.63
C GLY A 208 1.26 -16.08 4.07
N ARG A 209 0.98 -17.32 4.50
CA ARG A 209 -0.40 -17.78 4.76
C ARG A 209 -1.09 -17.07 5.94
N ALA A 210 -0.33 -16.59 6.93
CA ALA A 210 -0.93 -15.89 8.08
C ALA A 210 -1.48 -14.53 7.64
N ALA A 211 -0.67 -13.75 6.92
CA ALA A 211 -1.10 -12.47 6.36
C ALA A 211 -2.25 -12.64 5.36
N GLN A 212 -2.21 -13.67 4.50
CA GLN A 212 -3.28 -13.93 3.56
C GLN A 212 -4.62 -14.20 4.27
N ARG A 213 -4.63 -15.07 5.29
CA ARG A 213 -5.86 -15.36 6.06
C ARG A 213 -6.37 -14.13 6.81
N ALA A 214 -5.46 -13.30 7.36
CA ALA A 214 -5.86 -12.06 8.00
C ALA A 214 -6.48 -11.08 6.99
N ALA A 215 -5.87 -10.94 5.79
CA ALA A 215 -6.40 -10.10 4.73
C ALA A 215 -7.79 -10.56 4.26
N GLU A 216 -7.97 -11.86 4.02
CA GLU A 216 -9.25 -12.44 3.60
C GLU A 216 -10.33 -12.25 4.70
N LYS A 217 -9.97 -12.47 5.99
CA LYS A 217 -10.90 -12.29 7.11
C LYS A 217 -11.34 -10.83 7.26
N LEU A 218 -10.39 -9.89 7.32
CA LEU A 218 -10.70 -8.46 7.43
C LEU A 218 -11.51 -7.95 6.22
N LEU A 219 -11.31 -8.53 5.04
CA LEU A 219 -12.10 -8.22 3.85
C LEU A 219 -13.55 -8.74 3.98
N GLU A 220 -13.74 -9.96 4.49
CA GLU A 220 -15.08 -10.54 4.76
C GLU A 220 -15.84 -9.76 5.84
N GLU A 221 -15.14 -9.08 6.74
CA GLU A 221 -15.70 -8.25 7.82
C GLU A 221 -15.91 -6.79 7.40
N ASP A 222 -15.71 -6.44 6.12
CA ASP A 222 -15.78 -5.08 5.57
C ASP A 222 -14.92 -4.07 6.35
N ALA A 223 -13.82 -4.53 6.96
CA ALA A 223 -12.97 -3.72 7.83
C ALA A 223 -12.09 -2.72 7.09
N TYR A 224 -11.83 -2.94 5.79
CA TYR A 224 -10.97 -2.05 5.01
C TYR A 224 -11.70 -0.83 4.46
N GLU A 225 -11.13 0.35 4.72
CA GLU A 225 -11.57 1.59 4.06
C GLU A 225 -11.11 1.64 2.61
N ALA A 226 -9.86 1.26 2.33
CA ALA A 226 -9.27 1.34 1.00
C ALA A 226 -8.25 0.20 0.78
N ALA A 227 -7.79 0.05 -0.47
CA ALA A 227 -6.74 -0.88 -0.85
C ALA A 227 -5.65 -0.19 -1.68
N CYS A 228 -4.43 -0.74 -1.67
CA CYS A 228 -3.25 -0.22 -2.33
C CYS A 228 -2.39 -1.37 -2.89
N SER A 229 -1.33 -1.01 -3.64
CA SER A 229 -0.40 -1.98 -4.20
C SER A 229 0.75 -2.34 -3.25
N ASP A 230 1.21 -1.41 -2.45
CA ASP A 230 2.49 -1.45 -1.72
C ASP A 230 3.63 -1.97 -2.60
N ALA A 231 3.67 -1.46 -3.84
CA ALA A 231 4.63 -1.91 -4.83
C ALA A 231 5.95 -1.17 -4.69
N HIS A 232 7.04 -1.94 -4.62
CA HIS A 232 8.40 -1.44 -4.43
C HIS A 232 9.23 -1.52 -5.70
N ARG A 233 8.96 -2.51 -6.55
CA ARG A 233 9.79 -2.84 -7.72
C ARG A 233 8.92 -3.15 -8.94
N PRO A 234 9.43 -2.96 -10.18
CA PRO A 234 8.71 -3.35 -11.39
C PRO A 234 8.24 -4.80 -11.40
N LYS A 235 9.00 -5.72 -10.80
CA LYS A 235 8.62 -7.15 -10.67
C LYS A 235 7.36 -7.39 -9.81
N ASP A 236 6.97 -6.44 -8.97
CA ASP A 236 5.79 -6.58 -8.11
C ASP A 236 4.49 -6.41 -8.90
N VAL A 237 4.55 -5.77 -10.07
CA VAL A 237 3.39 -5.46 -10.92
C VAL A 237 2.61 -6.71 -11.31
N ASP A 238 3.30 -7.79 -11.69
CA ASP A 238 2.62 -9.06 -12.02
C ASP A 238 1.80 -9.59 -10.83
N THR A 239 2.33 -9.44 -9.62
CA THR A 239 1.62 -9.82 -8.38
C THR A 239 0.44 -8.91 -8.11
N VAL A 240 0.58 -7.61 -8.38
CA VAL A 240 -0.51 -6.62 -8.24
C VAL A 240 -1.67 -6.96 -9.18
N HIS A 241 -1.40 -7.29 -10.44
CA HIS A 241 -2.45 -7.73 -11.38
C HIS A 241 -3.22 -8.95 -10.87
N LEU A 242 -2.50 -9.98 -10.38
CA LEU A 242 -3.13 -11.17 -9.81
C LEU A 242 -3.94 -10.85 -8.54
N ALA A 243 -3.44 -9.94 -7.72
CA ALA A 243 -4.07 -9.53 -6.47
C ALA A 243 -5.35 -8.73 -6.70
N ILE A 244 -5.38 -7.82 -7.69
CA ILE A 244 -6.59 -7.11 -8.10
C ILE A 244 -7.65 -8.09 -8.58
N ALA A 245 -7.30 -9.04 -9.46
CA ALA A 245 -8.22 -10.07 -9.92
C ALA A 245 -8.74 -10.96 -8.76
N ARG A 246 -7.88 -11.23 -7.76
CA ARG A 246 -8.29 -11.96 -6.55
C ARG A 246 -9.26 -11.14 -5.70
N LEU A 247 -9.01 -9.85 -5.51
CA LEU A 247 -9.92 -8.94 -4.81
C LEU A 247 -11.29 -8.89 -5.49
N GLU A 248 -11.33 -8.73 -6.82
CA GLU A 248 -12.57 -8.76 -7.62
C GLU A 248 -13.32 -10.09 -7.45
N SER A 249 -12.58 -11.20 -7.41
CA SER A 249 -13.17 -12.53 -7.20
C SER A 249 -13.76 -12.74 -5.80
N LEU A 250 -13.16 -12.12 -4.77
CA LEU A 250 -13.59 -12.27 -3.37
C LEU A 250 -14.72 -11.30 -3.00
N ALA A 251 -14.58 -10.04 -3.36
CA ALA A 251 -15.46 -8.96 -2.92
C ALA A 251 -16.45 -8.50 -4.02
N GLY A 252 -16.21 -8.90 -5.27
CA GLY A 252 -16.96 -8.44 -6.43
C GLY A 252 -16.46 -7.11 -6.98
N ASP A 253 -16.82 -6.81 -8.24
CA ASP A 253 -16.32 -5.65 -8.98
C ASP A 253 -16.69 -4.31 -8.35
N ALA A 254 -17.86 -4.21 -7.72
CA ALA A 254 -18.32 -2.96 -7.11
C ALA A 254 -17.47 -2.61 -5.89
N GLU A 255 -17.22 -3.58 -5.02
CA GLU A 255 -16.40 -3.40 -3.82
C GLU A 255 -14.92 -3.20 -4.17
N ALA A 256 -14.38 -3.96 -5.12
CA ALA A 256 -13.04 -3.74 -5.62
C ALA A 256 -12.85 -2.31 -6.17
N ARG A 257 -13.87 -1.78 -6.86
CA ARG A 257 -13.87 -0.41 -7.38
C ARG A 257 -13.97 0.63 -6.27
N ARG A 258 -14.76 0.35 -5.21
CA ARG A 258 -14.80 1.17 -4.00
C ARG A 258 -13.44 1.22 -3.31
N LEU A 259 -12.83 0.05 -3.05
CA LEU A 259 -11.58 -0.08 -2.31
C LEU A 259 -10.36 0.48 -3.07
N LEU A 260 -10.31 0.34 -4.39
CA LEU A 260 -9.18 0.79 -5.21
C LEU A 260 -9.39 2.16 -5.88
N GLY A 261 -10.61 2.69 -5.88
CA GLY A 261 -10.95 3.93 -6.61
C GLY A 261 -11.56 5.01 -5.75
N ASP A 262 -12.79 4.79 -5.30
CA ASP A 262 -13.58 5.86 -4.66
C ASP A 262 -13.07 6.21 -3.26
N ALA A 263 -12.78 5.22 -2.43
CA ALA A 263 -12.30 5.42 -1.08
C ALA A 263 -10.86 5.98 -1.03
N PRO A 264 -9.89 5.46 -1.80
CA PRO A 264 -8.58 6.07 -1.90
C PRO A 264 -8.62 7.54 -2.33
N ARG A 265 -9.46 7.88 -3.30
CA ARG A 265 -9.62 9.26 -3.77
C ARG A 265 -10.12 10.19 -2.66
N ARG A 266 -11.09 9.72 -1.86
CA ARG A 266 -11.58 10.49 -0.69
C ARG A 266 -10.49 10.68 0.35
N LEU A 267 -9.75 9.62 0.73
CA LEU A 267 -8.65 9.71 1.69
C LEU A 267 -7.55 10.65 1.19
N MET A 268 -7.16 10.54 -0.09
CA MET A 268 -6.12 11.38 -0.70
C MET A 268 -6.47 12.87 -0.64
N THR A 269 -7.74 13.23 -0.79
CA THR A 269 -8.20 14.62 -0.87
C THR A 269 -8.83 15.12 0.41
N LEU A 270 -8.84 14.33 1.49
CA LEU A 270 -9.43 14.70 2.77
C LEU A 270 -8.74 15.93 3.35
N SER A 271 -9.51 16.95 3.68
CA SER A 271 -8.99 18.17 4.32
C SER A 271 -8.90 18.00 5.85
N PRO A 272 -7.97 18.68 6.54
CA PRO A 272 -7.85 18.62 7.98
C PRO A 272 -9.18 18.93 8.70
N GLY A 273 -9.54 18.11 9.69
CA GLY A 273 -10.79 18.25 10.45
C GLY A 273 -12.05 17.79 9.74
N SER A 274 -11.98 17.37 8.48
CA SER A 274 -13.09 16.70 7.80
C SER A 274 -13.21 15.26 8.29
N LYS A 275 -14.46 14.73 8.36
CA LYS A 275 -14.67 13.30 8.66
C LYS A 275 -14.80 12.52 7.36
N VAL A 276 -14.22 11.34 7.32
CA VAL A 276 -14.56 10.35 6.31
C VAL A 276 -16.03 9.98 6.54
N ALA A 277 -16.87 10.21 5.55
CA ALA A 277 -18.28 9.81 5.66
C ALA A 277 -18.31 8.27 5.73
N SER A 278 -18.77 7.73 6.86
CA SER A 278 -19.02 6.30 6.98
C SER A 278 -20.11 5.92 5.99
N PHE A 279 -19.90 4.88 5.20
CA PHE A 279 -21.01 4.25 4.50
C PHE A 279 -21.89 3.57 5.56
N SER A 280 -23.10 4.13 5.77
CA SER A 280 -24.14 3.40 6.48
C SER A 280 -24.56 2.25 5.58
N HIS A 281 -24.29 1.03 6.02
CA HIS A 281 -24.80 -0.20 5.40
C HIS A 281 -26.32 -0.33 5.62
#